data_efac45a79f15e41d94a578243a67ea86
#
_entry.id   efac45a79f15e41d94a578243a67ea86
#
_cell.length_a   1.000
_cell.length_b   1.000
_cell.length_c   1.000
_cell.angle_alpha   90.00
_cell.angle_beta   90.00
_cell.angle_gamma   90.00
#
_symmetry.space_group_name_H-M   'P 1'
#
loop_
_entity.id
_entity.type
_entity.pdbx_description
1 polymer ?
#
loop_
_entity_poly.entity_id
_entity_poly.type
_entity_poly.pdbx_seq_one_letter_code
_entity_poly.pdbx_strand_id
1 'polypeptide(L)'
;MESAAVKALLEKIQLYEGVLNNILSGVLITDPDGYVIFFSDTYGKYLGMDPKAQIGKHTTDVIENSRMHIVARTGVPEINHPHQIMGRNQIVQRIPIYINGKLAAVFGQVMFEDIKDVQILADKLNILESKVQLYEKELENLRASKYSC
;
A
#
# COMPACT_ATOMS: atom_id res chain seq x y z
N MET A 1 -1.37 -34.99 -17.20
CA MET A 1 -0.01 -34.41 -17.12
C MET A 1 -0.05 -32.92 -17.43
N GLU A 2 0.55 -32.13 -16.61
CA GLU A 2 0.69 -30.69 -16.89
C GLU A 2 1.71 -30.50 -18.01
N SER A 3 1.41 -29.65 -18.98
CA SER A 3 2.38 -29.24 -19.99
C SER A 3 3.49 -28.40 -19.34
N ALA A 4 4.65 -28.32 -19.97
CA ALA A 4 5.75 -27.46 -19.52
C ALA A 4 5.31 -25.97 -19.47
N ALA A 5 4.45 -25.54 -20.40
CA ALA A 5 3.92 -24.19 -20.41
C ALA A 5 3.02 -23.89 -19.20
N VAL A 6 2.14 -24.83 -18.84
CA VAL A 6 1.28 -24.70 -17.65
C VAL A 6 2.11 -24.65 -16.38
N LYS A 7 3.12 -25.51 -16.27
CA LYS A 7 4.03 -25.53 -15.12
C LYS A 7 4.77 -24.20 -14.97
N ALA A 8 5.28 -23.65 -16.08
CA ALA A 8 5.96 -22.34 -16.07
C ALA A 8 5.03 -21.21 -15.64
N LEU A 9 3.76 -21.23 -16.09
CA LEU A 9 2.76 -20.24 -15.67
C LEU A 9 2.43 -20.35 -14.18
N LEU A 10 2.29 -21.57 -13.65
CA LEU A 10 2.05 -21.80 -12.23
C LEU A 10 3.22 -21.29 -11.38
N GLU A 11 4.45 -21.50 -11.82
CA GLU A 11 5.64 -21.00 -11.14
C GLU A 11 5.66 -19.47 -11.10
N LYS A 12 5.27 -18.80 -12.20
CA LYS A 12 5.14 -17.34 -12.25
C LYS A 12 4.07 -16.84 -11.30
N ILE A 13 2.92 -17.49 -11.24
CA ILE A 13 1.84 -17.12 -10.32
C ILE A 13 2.33 -17.24 -8.88
N GLN A 14 2.99 -18.32 -8.52
CA GLN A 14 3.55 -18.53 -7.19
C GLN A 14 4.57 -17.45 -6.83
N LEU A 15 5.42 -17.07 -7.79
CA LEU A 15 6.40 -15.98 -7.59
C LEU A 15 5.71 -14.66 -7.30
N TYR A 16 4.71 -14.28 -8.10
CA TYR A 16 4.00 -13.01 -7.92
C TYR A 16 3.19 -12.97 -6.63
N GLU A 17 2.54 -14.07 -6.27
CA GLU A 17 1.85 -14.20 -4.98
C GLU A 17 2.83 -14.09 -3.81
N GLY A 18 4.00 -14.70 -3.93
CA GLY A 18 5.06 -14.59 -2.94
C GLY A 18 5.55 -13.15 -2.76
N VAL A 19 5.71 -12.42 -3.87
CA VAL A 19 6.08 -11.00 -3.81
C VAL A 19 5.00 -10.19 -3.10
N LEU A 20 3.73 -10.38 -3.48
CA LEU A 20 2.61 -9.65 -2.86
C LEU A 20 2.48 -9.95 -1.36
N ASN A 21 2.71 -11.20 -0.95
CA ASN A 21 2.66 -11.60 0.46
C ASN A 21 3.86 -11.10 1.28
N ASN A 22 4.94 -10.67 0.63
CA ASN A 22 6.10 -10.09 1.31
C ASN A 22 6.11 -8.55 1.29
N ILE A 23 5.10 -7.93 0.72
CA ILE A 23 4.89 -6.48 0.89
C ILE A 23 4.45 -6.24 2.33
N LEU A 24 5.12 -5.33 3.02
CA LEU A 24 4.89 -5.06 4.45
C LEU A 24 3.53 -4.44 4.75
N SER A 25 2.93 -3.77 3.79
CA SER A 25 1.59 -3.21 3.92
C SER A 25 0.51 -4.17 3.42
N GLY A 26 -0.73 -3.98 3.86
CA GLY A 26 -1.85 -4.80 3.41
C GLY A 26 -2.15 -4.62 1.93
N VAL A 27 -2.40 -5.72 1.22
CA VAL A 27 -2.74 -5.74 -0.20
C VAL A 27 -4.04 -6.50 -0.42
N LEU A 28 -4.92 -5.91 -1.21
CA LEU A 28 -6.21 -6.49 -1.61
C LEU A 28 -6.35 -6.31 -3.12
N ILE A 29 -6.74 -7.36 -3.82
CA ILE A 29 -7.05 -7.28 -5.25
C ILE A 29 -8.46 -7.82 -5.47
N THR A 30 -9.27 -7.06 -6.20
CA THR A 30 -10.62 -7.48 -6.60
C THR A 30 -10.71 -7.60 -8.11
N ASP A 31 -11.69 -8.40 -8.58
CA ASP A 31 -12.06 -8.42 -9.98
C ASP A 31 -12.88 -7.14 -10.34
N PRO A 32 -13.25 -6.95 -11.62
CA PRO A 32 -14.02 -5.77 -12.00
C PRO A 32 -15.39 -5.62 -11.33
N ASP A 33 -15.95 -6.70 -10.83
CA ASP A 33 -17.25 -6.70 -10.15
C ASP A 33 -17.14 -6.51 -8.63
N GLY A 34 -15.91 -6.42 -8.11
CA GLY A 34 -15.66 -6.17 -6.69
C GLY A 34 -15.49 -7.42 -5.84
N TYR A 35 -15.33 -8.59 -6.45
CA TYR A 35 -15.06 -9.82 -5.72
C TYR A 35 -13.57 -10.01 -5.47
N VAL A 36 -13.22 -10.44 -4.27
CA VAL A 36 -11.84 -10.62 -3.84
C VAL A 36 -11.18 -11.77 -4.60
N ILE A 37 -10.07 -11.48 -5.26
CA ILE A 37 -9.25 -12.49 -5.94
C ILE A 37 -7.88 -12.68 -5.28
N PHE A 38 -7.43 -11.72 -4.47
CA PHE A 38 -6.22 -11.82 -3.66
C PHE A 38 -6.38 -11.04 -2.36
N PHE A 39 -5.90 -11.62 -1.27
CA PHE A 39 -5.91 -11.00 0.06
C PHE A 39 -4.59 -11.37 0.73
N SER A 40 -3.72 -10.39 1.00
CA SER A 40 -2.38 -10.70 1.52
C SER A 40 -2.41 -11.21 2.95
N ASP A 41 -1.41 -12.03 3.30
CA ASP A 41 -1.24 -12.56 4.66
C ASP A 41 -1.05 -11.43 5.67
N THR A 42 -0.30 -10.40 5.31
CA THR A 42 -0.09 -9.21 6.14
C THR A 42 -1.41 -8.53 6.47
N TYR A 43 -2.28 -8.33 5.47
CA TYR A 43 -3.57 -7.70 5.67
C TYR A 43 -4.51 -8.58 6.52
N GLY A 44 -4.47 -9.88 6.30
CA GLY A 44 -5.22 -10.85 7.10
C GLY A 44 -4.83 -10.79 8.58
N LYS A 45 -3.55 -10.75 8.88
CA LYS A 45 -3.05 -10.61 10.26
C LYS A 45 -3.51 -9.30 10.88
N TYR A 46 -3.41 -8.21 10.13
CA TYR A 46 -3.81 -6.88 10.60
C TYR A 46 -5.31 -6.82 10.94
N LEU A 47 -6.16 -7.43 10.13
CA LEU A 47 -7.61 -7.43 10.32
C LEU A 47 -8.13 -8.58 11.18
N GLY A 48 -7.27 -9.55 11.53
CA GLY A 48 -7.72 -10.75 12.25
C GLY A 48 -8.55 -11.70 11.41
N MET A 49 -8.29 -11.76 10.11
CA MET A 49 -9.02 -12.58 9.14
C MET A 49 -8.12 -13.62 8.50
N ASP A 50 -8.69 -14.77 8.15
CA ASP A 50 -8.02 -15.76 7.31
C ASP A 50 -8.05 -15.26 5.85
N PRO A 51 -6.89 -14.97 5.22
CA PRO A 51 -6.88 -14.44 3.86
C PRO A 51 -7.55 -15.34 2.84
N LYS A 52 -7.34 -16.63 2.94
CA LYS A 52 -7.89 -17.63 2.01
C LYS A 52 -9.41 -17.71 2.07
N ALA A 53 -9.98 -17.49 3.25
CA ALA A 53 -11.43 -17.51 3.45
C ALA A 53 -12.14 -16.32 2.80
N GLN A 54 -11.41 -15.26 2.46
CA GLN A 54 -11.98 -14.05 1.87
C GLN A 54 -12.06 -14.09 0.35
N ILE A 55 -11.32 -14.98 -0.28
CA ILE A 55 -11.33 -15.14 -1.74
C ILE A 55 -12.74 -15.52 -2.23
N GLY A 56 -13.22 -14.81 -3.24
CA GLY A 56 -14.55 -15.04 -3.83
C GLY A 56 -15.69 -14.29 -3.15
N LYS A 57 -15.45 -13.64 -2.02
CA LYS A 57 -16.44 -12.77 -1.36
C LYS A 57 -16.44 -11.38 -1.99
N HIS A 58 -17.58 -10.71 -1.96
CA HIS A 58 -17.62 -9.32 -2.38
C HIS A 58 -16.88 -8.42 -1.37
N THR A 59 -16.12 -7.47 -1.88
CA THR A 59 -15.27 -6.61 -1.04
C THR A 59 -16.06 -5.86 0.05
N THR A 60 -17.31 -5.50 -0.22
CA THR A 60 -18.17 -4.83 0.76
C THR A 60 -18.56 -5.73 1.94
N ASP A 61 -18.50 -7.04 1.75
CA ASP A 61 -18.78 -8.01 2.82
C ASP A 61 -17.54 -8.33 3.66
N VAL A 62 -16.35 -7.92 3.19
CA VAL A 62 -15.06 -8.23 3.82
C VAL A 62 -14.46 -6.99 4.48
N ILE A 63 -14.48 -5.87 3.78
CA ILE A 63 -13.82 -4.63 4.20
C ILE A 63 -14.88 -3.56 4.49
N GLU A 64 -14.87 -3.08 5.71
CA GLU A 64 -15.69 -1.95 6.13
C GLU A 64 -15.34 -0.72 5.29
N ASN A 65 -16.35 -0.02 4.78
CA ASN A 65 -16.21 1.17 3.95
C ASN A 65 -15.43 0.93 2.65
N SER A 66 -15.46 -0.28 2.12
CA SER A 66 -14.74 -0.61 0.88
C SER A 66 -15.23 0.23 -0.30
N ARG A 67 -14.28 0.71 -1.10
CA ARG A 67 -14.52 1.49 -2.32
C ARG A 67 -13.94 0.82 -3.57
N MET A 68 -13.45 -0.40 -3.47
CA MET A 68 -12.85 -1.12 -4.60
C MET A 68 -13.81 -1.23 -5.78
N HIS A 69 -15.08 -1.55 -5.52
CA HIS A 69 -16.12 -1.64 -6.55
C HIS A 69 -16.45 -0.28 -7.18
N ILE A 70 -16.27 0.81 -6.44
CA ILE A 70 -16.46 2.18 -6.96
C ILE A 70 -15.34 2.54 -7.92
N VAL A 71 -14.10 2.25 -7.57
CA VAL A 71 -12.94 2.45 -8.46
C VAL A 71 -13.06 1.60 -9.72
N ALA A 72 -13.55 0.37 -9.59
CA ALA A 72 -13.82 -0.50 -10.75
C ALA A 72 -14.85 0.13 -11.71
N ARG A 73 -15.92 0.70 -11.17
CA ARG A 73 -16.99 1.31 -11.96
C ARG A 73 -16.56 2.62 -12.61
N THR A 74 -15.85 3.46 -11.87
CA THR A 74 -15.48 4.81 -12.36
C THR A 74 -14.22 4.81 -13.21
N GLY A 75 -13.31 3.85 -12.97
CA GLY A 75 -11.98 3.83 -13.57
C GLY A 75 -11.07 4.92 -13.06
N VAL A 76 -11.46 5.65 -12.00
CA VAL A 76 -10.67 6.74 -11.41
C VAL A 76 -9.90 6.21 -10.23
N PRO A 77 -8.54 6.26 -10.25
CA PRO A 77 -7.73 5.82 -9.12
C PRO A 77 -7.94 6.74 -7.90
N GLU A 78 -7.87 6.15 -6.72
CA GLU A 78 -7.91 6.87 -5.45
C GLU A 78 -6.54 6.74 -4.80
N ILE A 79 -5.77 7.83 -4.81
CA ILE A 79 -4.41 7.87 -4.28
C ILE A 79 -4.41 8.66 -2.97
N ASN A 80 -3.69 8.14 -1.96
CA ASN A 80 -3.62 8.76 -0.62
C ASN A 80 -5.01 9.06 -0.05
N HIS A 81 -5.92 8.12 -0.23
CA HIS A 81 -7.32 8.27 0.17
C HIS A 81 -7.51 7.83 1.63
N PRO A 82 -8.20 8.63 2.48
CA PRO A 82 -8.48 8.20 3.84
C PRO A 82 -9.49 7.06 3.85
N HIS A 83 -9.26 6.08 4.71
CA HIS A 83 -10.13 4.92 4.88
C HIS A 83 -10.25 4.57 6.35
N GLN A 84 -11.47 4.56 6.85
CA GLN A 84 -11.75 4.15 8.22
C GLN A 84 -12.19 2.69 8.24
N ILE A 85 -11.48 1.87 9.02
CA ILE A 85 -11.78 0.46 9.19
C ILE A 85 -11.52 0.05 10.63
N MET A 86 -12.49 -0.64 11.25
CA MET A 86 -12.39 -1.15 12.63
C MET A 86 -11.95 -0.08 13.64
N GLY A 87 -12.48 1.15 13.49
CA GLY A 87 -12.15 2.28 14.35
C GLY A 87 -10.75 2.86 14.13
N ARG A 88 -10.03 2.42 13.11
CA ARG A 88 -8.70 2.90 12.76
C ARG A 88 -8.74 3.71 11.48
N ASN A 89 -7.86 4.68 11.36
CA ASN A 89 -7.71 5.49 10.17
C ASN A 89 -6.51 5.01 9.37
N GLN A 90 -6.73 4.72 8.10
CA GLN A 90 -5.71 4.30 7.15
C GLN A 90 -5.63 5.28 6.01
N ILE A 91 -4.45 5.38 5.41
CA ILE A 91 -4.27 6.04 4.11
C ILE A 91 -4.03 4.93 3.10
N VAL A 92 -4.88 4.85 2.11
CA VAL A 92 -4.88 3.76 1.13
C VAL A 92 -4.75 4.29 -0.29
N GLN A 93 -4.36 3.42 -1.20
CA GLN A 93 -4.50 3.67 -2.63
C GLN A 93 -5.31 2.54 -3.26
N ARG A 94 -6.11 2.90 -4.26
CA ARG A 94 -6.91 1.97 -5.05
C ARG A 94 -6.70 2.31 -6.51
N ILE A 95 -6.16 1.36 -7.26
CA ILE A 95 -5.73 1.59 -8.64
C ILE A 95 -6.42 0.59 -9.55
N PRO A 96 -7.15 1.06 -10.59
CA PRO A 96 -7.70 0.16 -11.60
C PRO A 96 -6.57 -0.35 -12.48
N ILE A 97 -6.58 -1.65 -12.75
CA ILE A 97 -5.59 -2.33 -13.58
C ILE A 97 -6.25 -2.74 -14.89
N TYR A 98 -5.73 -2.21 -15.99
CA TYR A 98 -6.21 -2.49 -17.34
C TYR A 98 -5.24 -3.43 -18.07
N ILE A 99 -5.78 -4.41 -18.73
CA ILE A 99 -5.03 -5.32 -19.60
C ILE A 99 -5.68 -5.29 -20.99
N ASN A 100 -4.90 -4.94 -22.00
CA ASN A 100 -5.39 -4.79 -23.38
C ASN A 100 -6.59 -3.82 -23.48
N GLY A 101 -6.54 -2.73 -22.71
CA GLY A 101 -7.60 -1.71 -22.71
C GLY A 101 -8.86 -2.07 -21.94
N LYS A 102 -8.90 -3.24 -21.32
CA LYS A 102 -10.05 -3.72 -20.56
C LYS A 102 -9.72 -3.79 -19.07
N LEU A 103 -10.64 -3.38 -18.21
CA LEU A 103 -10.47 -3.48 -16.77
C LEU A 103 -10.34 -4.96 -16.36
N ALA A 104 -9.20 -5.30 -15.79
CA ALA A 104 -8.90 -6.67 -15.32
C ALA A 104 -9.09 -6.83 -13.82
N ALA A 105 -8.75 -5.80 -13.05
CA ALA A 105 -8.75 -5.86 -11.60
C ALA A 105 -8.67 -4.46 -10.99
N VAL A 106 -8.87 -4.38 -9.67
CA VAL A 106 -8.53 -3.20 -8.88
C VAL A 106 -7.53 -3.64 -7.81
N PHE A 107 -6.42 -2.92 -7.73
CA PHE A 107 -5.37 -3.13 -6.74
C PHE A 107 -5.57 -2.15 -5.58
N GLY A 108 -5.67 -2.65 -4.37
CA GLY A 108 -5.75 -1.85 -3.16
C GLY A 108 -4.55 -2.11 -2.25
N GLN A 109 -3.99 -1.04 -1.70
CA GLN A 109 -2.86 -1.13 -0.79
C GLN A 109 -3.01 -0.13 0.35
N VAL A 110 -2.73 -0.59 1.57
CA VAL A 110 -2.63 0.30 2.74
C VAL A 110 -1.25 0.94 2.73
N MET A 111 -1.19 2.26 2.61
CA MET A 111 0.07 3.01 2.57
C MET A 111 0.55 3.36 3.98
N PHE A 112 -0.38 3.77 4.85
CA PHE A 112 -0.12 4.09 6.25
C PHE A 112 -1.29 3.60 7.09
N GLU A 113 -1.00 3.04 8.26
CA GLU A 113 -2.01 2.46 9.14
C GLU A 113 -2.69 3.47 10.07
N ASP A 114 -2.05 4.62 10.32
CA ASP A 114 -2.59 5.66 11.20
C ASP A 114 -2.02 7.02 10.79
N ILE A 115 -2.85 8.07 10.94
CA ILE A 115 -2.43 9.46 10.78
C ILE A 115 -1.27 9.80 11.73
N LYS A 116 -1.22 9.16 12.91
CA LYS A 116 -0.13 9.31 13.87
C LYS A 116 1.23 8.93 13.28
N ASP A 117 1.28 7.90 12.41
CA ASP A 117 2.53 7.49 11.76
C ASP A 117 3.05 8.58 10.83
N VAL A 118 2.14 9.24 10.12
CA VAL A 118 2.48 10.38 9.25
C VAL A 118 2.99 11.56 10.11
N GLN A 119 2.35 11.82 11.25
CA GLN A 119 2.78 12.89 12.16
C GLN A 119 4.17 12.59 12.75
N ILE A 120 4.44 11.36 13.15
CA ILE A 120 5.75 10.95 13.66
C ILE A 120 6.83 11.15 12.60
N LEU A 121 6.56 10.77 11.35
CA LEU A 121 7.48 10.99 10.23
C LEU A 121 7.74 12.47 9.99
N ALA A 122 6.68 13.30 10.00
CA ALA A 122 6.80 14.75 9.85
C ALA A 122 7.66 15.36 10.96
N ASP A 123 7.44 14.95 12.20
CA ASP A 123 8.22 15.41 13.35
C ASP A 123 9.70 15.01 13.22
N LYS A 124 9.97 13.78 12.78
CA LYS A 124 11.36 13.32 12.53
C LYS A 124 12.03 14.12 11.43
N LEU A 125 11.33 14.44 10.35
CA LEU A 125 11.85 15.27 9.27
C LEU A 125 12.19 16.67 9.78
N ASN A 126 11.30 17.27 10.56
CA ASN A 126 11.55 18.59 11.15
C ASN A 126 12.78 18.60 12.08
N ILE A 127 12.96 17.56 12.87
CA ILE A 127 14.15 17.40 13.72
C ILE A 127 15.42 17.31 12.88
N LEU A 128 15.40 16.52 11.79
CA LEU A 128 16.53 16.36 10.88
C LEU A 128 16.88 17.67 10.18
N GLU A 129 15.88 18.41 9.70
CA GLU A 129 16.08 19.74 9.09
C GLU A 129 16.73 20.69 10.08
N SER A 130 16.26 20.73 11.33
CA SER A 130 16.83 21.55 12.38
C SER A 130 18.31 21.19 12.66
N LYS A 131 18.64 19.91 12.67
CA LYS A 131 20.03 19.45 12.84
C LYS A 131 20.92 19.87 11.68
N VAL A 132 20.42 19.75 10.45
CA VAL A 132 21.16 20.18 9.24
C VAL A 132 21.44 21.67 9.32
N GLN A 133 20.46 22.49 9.65
CA GLN A 133 20.63 23.93 9.81
C GLN A 133 21.66 24.27 10.90
N LEU A 134 21.63 23.55 12.01
CA LEU A 134 22.59 23.75 13.10
C LEU A 134 24.03 23.43 12.65
N TYR A 135 24.21 22.32 11.95
CA TYR A 135 25.53 21.93 11.41
C TYR A 135 26.04 22.92 10.37
N GLU A 136 25.17 23.42 9.51
CA GLU A 136 25.52 24.46 8.53
C GLU A 136 26.01 25.73 9.23
N LYS A 137 25.31 26.14 10.28
CA LYS A 137 25.69 27.31 11.08
C LYS A 137 27.05 27.11 11.77
N GLU A 138 27.28 25.93 12.33
CA GLU A 138 28.56 25.59 12.94
C GLU A 138 29.71 25.62 11.92
N LEU A 139 29.48 25.12 10.71
CA LEU A 139 30.45 25.16 9.62
C LEU A 139 30.77 26.61 9.21
N GLU A 140 29.76 27.48 9.11
CA GLU A 140 29.94 28.89 8.82
C GLU A 140 30.77 29.57 9.91
N ASN A 141 30.50 29.30 11.18
CA ASN A 141 31.24 29.84 12.30
C ASN A 141 32.72 29.40 12.29
N LEU A 142 32.97 28.12 11.98
CA LEU A 142 34.32 27.60 11.84
C LEU A 142 35.09 28.25 10.68
N ARG A 143 34.43 28.45 9.55
CA ARG A 143 35.00 29.14 8.39
C ARG A 143 35.36 30.57 8.71
N ALA A 144 34.43 31.30 9.36
CA ALA A 144 34.66 32.69 9.78
C ALA A 144 35.83 32.79 10.75
N SER A 145 35.90 31.87 11.74
CA SER A 145 36.98 31.78 12.70
C SER A 145 38.36 31.52 12.03
N LYS A 146 38.38 30.67 11.00
CA LYS A 146 39.58 30.28 10.29
C LYS A 146 40.15 31.42 9.43
N TYR A 147 39.30 32.29 8.90
CA TYR A 147 39.66 33.38 8.01
C TYR A 147 39.67 34.74 8.67
N SER A 148 39.27 34.84 9.94
CA SER A 148 39.39 36.09 10.71
C SER A 148 40.83 36.24 11.23
N CYS A 149 41.49 37.28 10.84
CA CYS A 149 42.82 37.65 11.34
C CYS A 149 42.72 38.37 12.68
#